data_fc3332c35569e01d2bbd7957803c2dda
#
_entry.id   fc3332c35569e01d2bbd7957803c2dda
#
_cell.length_a   1.000
_cell.length_b   1.000
_cell.length_c   1.000
_cell.angle_alpha   90.00
_cell.angle_beta   90.00
_cell.angle_gamma   90.00
#
_symmetry.space_group_name_H-M   'P 1'
#
loop_
_entity.id
_entity.type
_entity.pdbx_description
1 polymer ?
#
loop_
_entity_poly.entity_id
_entity_poly.type
_entity_poly.pdbx_seq_one_letter_code
_entity_poly.pdbx_strand_id
1 'polypeptide(L)'
;MGNRVLDVFNRFPKWHKLPQEEYNEMCNHINIIQSYKETWETIDDKRSKIIIAGSGMVTGGRVLTYLQQLIGEPSTTVLLVGFQAEGTRGRQLLEGAHEIRFYGKYYPVKAA
;
A
#
# COMPACT_ATOMS: atom_id res chain seq x y z
N MET A 1 -8.29 -5.54 6.33
CA MET A 1 -8.96 -4.32 6.82
C MET A 1 -9.63 -3.52 5.71
N GLY A 2 -8.96 -3.23 4.59
CA GLY A 2 -9.53 -2.48 3.47
C GLY A 2 -10.82 -3.10 2.91
N ASN A 3 -10.89 -4.42 2.83
CA ASN A 3 -12.07 -5.14 2.34
C ASN A 3 -13.30 -4.89 3.22
N ARG A 4 -13.11 -4.86 4.53
CA ARG A 4 -14.20 -4.60 5.48
C ARG A 4 -14.73 -3.18 5.38
N VAL A 5 -13.87 -2.22 5.12
CA VAL A 5 -14.26 -0.83 4.89
C VAL A 5 -15.12 -0.72 3.64
N LEU A 6 -14.71 -1.37 2.55
CA LEU A 6 -15.50 -1.40 1.31
C LEU A 6 -16.86 -2.07 1.51
N ASP A 7 -16.91 -3.16 2.27
CA ASP A 7 -18.17 -3.84 2.61
C ASP A 7 -19.10 -2.93 3.41
N VAL A 8 -18.59 -2.18 4.37
CA VAL A 8 -19.37 -1.21 5.15
C VAL A 8 -19.93 -0.13 4.24
N PHE A 9 -19.13 0.45 3.35
CA PHE A 9 -19.60 1.44 2.38
C PHE A 9 -20.72 0.88 1.50
N ASN A 10 -20.60 -0.37 1.05
CA ASN A 10 -21.60 -1.00 0.21
C ASN A 10 -22.92 -1.27 0.95
N ARG A 11 -22.84 -1.63 2.25
CA ARG A 11 -24.03 -1.91 3.08
C ARG A 11 -24.80 -0.65 3.47
N PHE A 12 -24.13 0.48 3.60
CA PHE A 12 -24.71 1.73 4.10
C PHE A 12 -24.51 2.88 3.12
N PRO A 13 -25.09 2.80 1.90
CA PRO A 13 -24.86 3.83 0.87
C PRO A 13 -25.38 5.21 1.27
N LYS A 14 -26.33 5.27 2.22
CA LYS A 14 -26.88 6.55 2.73
C LYS A 14 -25.92 7.28 3.67
N TRP A 15 -24.89 6.62 4.17
CA TRP A 15 -23.96 7.15 5.17
C TRP A 15 -22.71 7.78 4.56
N HIS A 16 -22.51 7.69 3.25
CA HIS A 16 -21.42 8.33 2.56
C HIS A 16 -21.93 9.17 1.37
N LYS A 17 -21.10 10.10 0.93
CA LYS A 17 -21.45 11.06 -0.13
C LYS A 17 -21.20 10.55 -1.55
N LEU A 18 -20.63 9.38 -1.69
CA LEU A 18 -20.29 8.82 -2.98
C LEU A 18 -21.55 8.21 -3.64
N PRO A 19 -21.93 8.65 -4.86
CA PRO A 19 -23.02 8.03 -5.60
C PRO A 19 -22.78 6.53 -5.83
N GLN A 20 -23.85 5.74 -5.82
CA GLN A 20 -23.72 4.28 -5.96
C GLN A 20 -23.05 3.88 -7.27
N GLU A 21 -23.32 4.59 -8.35
CA GLU A 21 -22.71 4.32 -9.66
C GLU A 21 -21.19 4.57 -9.64
N GLU A 22 -20.74 5.68 -9.06
CA GLU A 22 -19.32 5.99 -8.91
C GLU A 22 -18.64 4.98 -7.99
N TYR A 23 -19.31 4.57 -6.92
CA TYR A 23 -18.79 3.55 -6.02
C TYR A 23 -18.61 2.22 -6.73
N ASN A 24 -19.58 1.76 -7.50
CA ASN A 24 -19.51 0.53 -8.27
C ASN A 24 -18.38 0.60 -9.32
N GLU A 25 -18.24 1.72 -10.01
CA GLU A 25 -17.16 1.93 -10.96
C GLU A 25 -15.79 1.87 -10.28
N MET A 26 -15.64 2.51 -9.13
CA MET A 26 -14.42 2.46 -8.33
C MET A 26 -14.09 1.01 -7.94
N CYS A 27 -15.06 0.25 -7.45
CA CYS A 27 -14.87 -1.15 -7.04
C CYS A 27 -14.48 -2.05 -8.21
N ASN A 28 -14.95 -1.78 -9.44
CA ASN A 28 -14.59 -2.54 -10.63
C ASN A 28 -13.12 -2.37 -11.02
N HIS A 29 -12.48 -1.28 -10.62
CA HIS A 29 -11.06 -0.99 -10.90
C HIS A 29 -10.12 -1.45 -9.78
N ILE A 30 -10.65 -1.97 -8.67
CA ILE A 30 -9.86 -2.41 -7.52
C ILE A 30 -9.77 -3.93 -7.51
N ASN A 31 -8.54 -4.44 -7.51
CA ASN A 31 -8.28 -5.86 -7.29
C ASN A 31 -7.90 -6.08 -5.82
N ILE A 32 -8.67 -6.92 -5.13
CA ILE A 32 -8.46 -7.22 -3.73
C ILE A 32 -7.52 -8.41 -3.60
N ILE A 33 -6.38 -8.19 -2.92
CA ILE A 33 -5.36 -9.22 -2.71
C ILE A 33 -5.65 -9.93 -1.39
N GLN A 34 -5.88 -11.25 -1.45
CA GLN A 34 -6.25 -12.06 -0.29
C GLN A 34 -5.19 -13.09 0.10
N SER A 35 -4.20 -13.35 -0.75
CA SER A 35 -3.18 -14.36 -0.49
C SER A 35 -1.77 -13.87 -0.84
N TYR A 36 -0.75 -14.55 -0.30
CA TYR A 36 0.64 -14.27 -0.66
C TYR A 36 0.93 -14.57 -2.13
N LYS A 37 0.29 -15.58 -2.69
CA LYS A 37 0.42 -15.88 -4.12
C LYS A 37 0.02 -14.69 -4.98
N GLU A 38 -1.13 -14.09 -4.69
CA GLU A 38 -1.61 -12.89 -5.38
C GLU A 38 -0.68 -11.69 -5.18
N THR A 39 -0.09 -11.56 -3.99
CA THR A 39 0.91 -10.52 -3.70
C THR A 39 2.12 -10.64 -4.63
N TRP A 40 2.66 -11.85 -4.77
CA TRP A 40 3.81 -12.09 -5.65
C TRP A 40 3.46 -11.92 -7.12
N GLU A 41 2.27 -12.34 -7.53
CA GLU A 41 1.77 -12.12 -8.89
C GLU A 41 1.68 -10.61 -9.20
N THR A 42 1.24 -9.81 -8.24
CA THR A 42 1.16 -8.34 -8.37
C THR A 42 2.56 -7.73 -8.50
N ILE A 43 3.52 -8.18 -7.71
CA ILE A 43 4.91 -7.71 -7.76
C ILE A 43 5.55 -8.07 -9.12
N ASP A 44 5.32 -9.27 -9.61
CA ASP A 44 5.89 -9.76 -10.86
C ASP A 44 5.25 -9.11 -12.10
N ASP A 45 4.06 -8.56 -11.97
CA ASP A 45 3.38 -7.84 -13.04
C ASP A 45 4.05 -6.48 -13.26
N LYS A 46 4.67 -6.29 -14.41
CA LYS A 46 5.45 -5.08 -14.74
C LYS A 46 4.62 -3.90 -15.24
N ARG A 47 3.31 -4.04 -15.34
CA ARG A 47 2.42 -2.94 -15.71
C ARG A 47 2.36 -1.90 -14.59
N SER A 48 2.12 -0.64 -14.98
CA SER A 48 1.91 0.44 -14.01
C SER A 48 0.71 0.13 -13.12
N LYS A 49 0.86 0.34 -11.82
CA LYS A 49 -0.18 0.05 -10.85
C LYS A 49 -0.06 0.93 -9.62
N ILE A 50 -1.17 1.05 -8.90
CA ILE A 50 -1.24 1.68 -7.59
C ILE A 50 -1.55 0.58 -6.57
N ILE A 51 -0.70 0.46 -5.56
CA ILE A 51 -0.86 -0.52 -4.48
C ILE A 51 -1.28 0.22 -3.22
N ILE A 52 -2.42 -0.15 -2.67
CA ILE A 52 -2.91 0.39 -1.39
C ILE A 52 -2.76 -0.72 -0.35
N ALA A 53 -1.91 -0.50 0.64
CA ALA A 53 -1.60 -1.50 1.65
C ALA A 53 -1.52 -0.90 3.07
N GLY A 54 -2.03 -1.57 4.05
CA GLY A 54 -1.69 -1.34 5.45
C GLY A 54 -0.30 -1.93 5.72
N SER A 55 0.46 -1.47 6.64
CA SER A 55 0.29 -0.52 7.71
C SER A 55 0.73 0.89 7.28
N GLY A 56 0.03 1.92 7.79
CA GLY A 56 0.28 3.31 7.41
C GLY A 56 1.64 3.87 7.84
N MET A 57 2.32 3.25 8.80
CA MET A 57 3.66 3.65 9.28
C MET A 57 4.75 2.64 8.87
N VAL A 58 4.41 1.70 8.01
CA VAL A 58 5.33 0.67 7.50
C VAL A 58 5.92 -0.19 8.64
N THR A 59 5.08 -0.54 9.60
CA THR A 59 5.51 -1.32 10.77
C THR A 59 5.23 -2.82 10.65
N GLY A 60 4.38 -3.23 9.72
CA GLY A 60 4.03 -4.63 9.52
C GLY A 60 3.13 -4.83 8.32
N GLY A 61 2.64 -6.05 8.13
CA GLY A 61 1.70 -6.40 7.08
C GLY A 61 2.32 -6.58 5.69
N ARG A 62 1.47 -6.71 4.69
CA ARG A 62 1.89 -6.96 3.30
C ARG A 62 2.66 -5.80 2.67
N VAL A 63 2.51 -4.59 3.20
CA VAL A 63 3.26 -3.45 2.70
C VAL A 63 4.77 -3.68 2.77
N LEU A 64 5.25 -4.41 3.78
CA LEU A 64 6.67 -4.75 3.90
C LEU A 64 7.15 -5.60 2.72
N THR A 65 6.34 -6.57 2.29
CA THR A 65 6.67 -7.43 1.16
C THR A 65 6.74 -6.63 -0.15
N TYR A 66 5.78 -5.75 -0.39
CA TYR A 66 5.79 -4.88 -1.55
C TYR A 66 7.00 -3.96 -1.56
N LEU A 67 7.28 -3.30 -0.44
CA LEU A 67 8.41 -2.38 -0.34
C LEU A 67 9.75 -3.10 -0.46
N GLN A 68 9.88 -4.27 0.14
CA GLN A 68 11.09 -5.08 0.01
C GLN A 68 11.49 -5.30 -1.45
N GLN A 69 10.50 -5.51 -2.31
CA GLN A 69 10.73 -5.80 -3.72
C GLN A 69 10.81 -4.55 -4.60
N LEU A 70 10.14 -3.47 -4.21
CA LEU A 70 9.93 -2.31 -5.08
C LEU A 70 10.68 -1.04 -4.64
N ILE A 71 11.12 -0.97 -3.39
CA ILE A 71 11.75 0.25 -2.85
C ILE A 71 13.07 0.60 -3.55
N GLY A 72 13.74 -0.38 -4.11
CA GLY A 72 14.99 -0.20 -4.86
C GLY A 72 14.80 0.27 -6.30
N GLU A 73 13.57 0.41 -6.78
CA GLU A 73 13.28 0.83 -8.15
C GLU A 73 13.00 2.33 -8.20
N PRO A 74 13.75 3.11 -9.02
CA PRO A 74 13.53 4.56 -9.14
C PRO A 74 12.14 4.94 -9.69
N SER A 75 11.48 4.03 -10.41
CA SER A 75 10.13 4.24 -10.94
C SER A 75 9.03 4.10 -9.89
N THR A 76 9.36 3.62 -8.70
CA THR A 76 8.41 3.46 -7.60
C THR A 76 8.26 4.78 -6.84
N THR A 77 7.04 5.12 -6.48
CA THR A 77 6.73 6.24 -5.59
C THR A 77 6.01 5.73 -4.36
N VAL A 78 6.44 6.16 -3.19
CA VAL A 78 5.81 5.80 -1.91
C VAL A 78 5.05 7.00 -1.38
N LEU A 79 3.75 6.87 -1.24
CA LEU A 79 2.89 7.91 -0.70
C LEU A 79 2.49 7.57 0.74
N LEU A 80 2.89 8.41 1.67
CA LEU A 80 2.54 8.30 3.08
C LEU A 80 1.44 9.31 3.39
N VAL A 81 0.23 8.82 3.65
CA VAL A 81 -0.96 9.66 3.76
C VAL A 81 -1.32 10.09 5.18
N GLY A 82 -0.54 9.68 6.18
CA GLY A 82 -0.82 9.98 7.57
C GLY A 82 0.43 10.31 8.37
N PHE A 83 0.22 10.52 9.66
CA PHE A 83 1.30 10.77 10.59
C PHE A 83 2.27 9.59 10.66
N GLN A 84 3.56 9.90 10.71
CA GLN A 84 4.63 8.90 10.84
C GLN A 84 5.36 9.13 12.17
N ALA A 85 5.15 8.21 13.11
CA ALA A 85 5.78 8.29 14.43
C ALA A 85 7.29 8.05 14.35
N GLU A 86 8.03 8.65 15.26
CA GLU A 86 9.47 8.40 15.39
C GLU A 86 9.74 6.92 15.67
N GLY A 87 10.84 6.40 15.12
CA GLY A 87 11.21 5.00 15.26
C GLY A 87 10.52 4.05 14.28
N THR A 88 9.62 4.55 13.44
CA THR A 88 8.98 3.73 12.41
C THR A 88 9.68 3.82 11.06
N ARG A 89 9.52 2.80 10.22
CA ARG A 89 10.06 2.82 8.85
C ARG A 89 9.41 3.91 8.00
N GLY A 90 8.13 4.17 8.22
CA GLY A 90 7.44 5.27 7.54
C GLY A 90 8.11 6.61 7.82
N ARG A 91 8.49 6.85 9.07
CA ARG A 91 9.22 8.08 9.46
C ARG A 91 10.60 8.13 8.81
N GLN A 92 11.33 7.02 8.76
CA GLN A 92 12.62 6.94 8.10
C GLN A 92 12.52 7.29 6.61
N LEU A 93 11.49 6.76 5.94
CA LEU A 93 11.23 7.08 4.52
C LEU A 93 10.91 8.56 4.34
N LEU A 94 10.07 9.12 5.21
CA LEU A 94 9.70 10.53 5.16
C LEU A 94 10.90 11.46 5.34
N GLU A 95 11.84 11.09 6.18
CA GLU A 95 13.07 11.85 6.43
C GLU A 95 14.16 11.65 5.35
N GLY A 96 13.90 10.82 4.36
CA GLY A 96 14.78 10.61 3.23
C GLY A 96 15.91 9.61 3.47
N ALA A 97 15.65 8.56 4.24
CA ALA A 97 16.64 7.50 4.48
C ALA A 97 17.14 6.88 3.17
N HIS A 98 18.45 6.63 3.08
CA HIS A 98 19.08 6.01 1.90
C HIS A 98 18.96 4.49 1.92
N GLU A 99 18.78 3.90 3.09
CA GLU A 99 18.58 2.48 3.31
C GLU A 99 17.51 2.26 4.35
N ILE A 100 16.77 1.16 4.21
CA ILE A 100 15.73 0.78 5.16
C ILE A 100 15.78 -0.72 5.41
N ARG A 101 15.50 -1.13 6.64
CA ARG A 101 15.58 -2.53 7.05
C ARG A 101 14.23 -3.22 6.94
N PHE A 102 14.17 -4.28 6.15
CA PHE A 102 13.03 -5.19 6.06
C PHE A 102 13.50 -6.62 6.32
N TYR A 103 12.81 -7.34 7.21
CA TYR A 103 13.10 -8.75 7.51
C TYR A 103 14.58 -9.02 7.80
N GLY A 104 15.21 -8.14 8.56
CA GLY A 104 16.61 -8.30 8.98
C GLY A 104 17.67 -7.89 7.96
N LYS A 105 17.28 -7.45 6.75
CA LYS A 105 18.20 -6.97 5.72
C LYS A 105 17.97 -5.50 5.40
N TYR A 106 19.05 -4.80 5.05
CA TYR A 106 18.97 -3.43 4.55
C TYR A 106 18.76 -3.41 3.05
N TYR A 107 17.86 -2.55 2.59
CA TYR A 107 17.55 -2.35 1.17
C TYR A 107 17.78 -0.90 0.80
N PRO A 108 18.45 -0.61 -0.35
CA PRO A 108 18.63 0.77 -0.77
C PRO A 108 17.30 1.40 -1.18
N VAL A 109 17.09 2.64 -0.77
CA VAL A 109 15.88 3.41 -1.11
C VAL A 109 16.18 4.24 -2.34
N LYS A 110 15.66 3.82 -3.49
CA LYS A 110 15.74 4.54 -4.77
C LYS A 110 14.39 5.08 -5.20
N ALA A 111 13.30 4.62 -4.56
CA ALA A 111 11.94 5.13 -4.78
C ALA A 111 11.82 6.59 -4.35
N ALA A 112 10.92 7.28 -4.99
CA ALA A 112 10.60 8.67 -4.65
C ALA A 112 9.62 8.78 -3.47
#